data_41dbb2038833a461a79512a71cd09f02
#
_entry.id   41dbb2038833a461a79512a71cd09f02
#
_cell.length_a   1.000
_cell.length_b   1.000
_cell.length_c   1.000
_cell.angle_alpha   90.00
_cell.angle_beta   90.00
_cell.angle_gamma   90.00
#
_symmetry.space_group_name_H-M   'P 1'
#
loop_
_entity.id
_entity.type
_entity.pdbx_description
1 polymer ?
#
loop_
_entity_poly.entity_id
_entity_poly.type
_entity_poly.pdbx_seq_one_letter_code
_entity_poly.pdbx_strand_id
1 'polypeptide(L)'
;MATEFSEKTAAGTASRPSSSSRGGSTDIETARPGHGTSSDPEKLDLKKADSKVVQAPKADNLEDHFRNLPPDEAEILRRQVVSPEVKQGVGVLYRYSSRNDIIIIAVSAICAIAGGAALPLMTVVFGSLQGVFQDFFVNHKLDYNAFTDKLVHFVLYFVYLGIAEFVVVWVSTVGFIYTGEHISAKIREHYLESCMRQNIGFFDKLGAGEVTTRITSDTNLIQDGISEKVALTLSALATFISAFVIGFVKYWKLTLILLSTVVALLLNMGGGSTFIMKYNKQSLEAYAQGGSLADEVISSIRNAVAFGTQERLARQYDNHLKKAEFFGFRVKSAIACMIAGMMMVLYLNYGLAFWQGSKFLIDGETSLSNILTILMAVMIGAFNLGNVAPNIQAFTNAVAAAAKIFNTIDRASPLDPSSEEGEKIEQLKGSIRLSNVKHIYPSRPEVTVMHNVSLEIPAGKVTALVGASGSGKSTIVGLVERFYDPVQGTVYLDDRDISTLNLRWLRQQMALVSQEPTLFGTTIFHNIRYGLIGTAHEHSSEEKQRELVIEAAKKANAHDFVSALPEGYETNVGERGFLLSGGQKQRIAIARAVVSDPKSKIAVPN
;
A
#
# COMPACT_ATOMS: atom_id res chain seq x y z
N MET A 1 -22.82 -22.28 -24.96
CA MET A 1 -24.18 -22.34 -24.41
C MET A 1 -24.51 -20.95 -23.94
N ALA A 2 -25.22 -20.27 -24.80
CA ALA A 2 -25.73 -18.93 -24.58
C ALA A 2 -27.11 -19.04 -23.93
N THR A 3 -27.41 -18.16 -22.99
CA THR A 3 -28.78 -17.80 -22.66
C THR A 3 -28.85 -16.32 -22.37
N GLU A 4 -29.48 -15.65 -23.33
CA GLU A 4 -30.03 -14.31 -23.29
C GLU A 4 -30.95 -14.11 -22.08
N PHE A 5 -30.96 -12.89 -21.53
CA PHE A 5 -32.17 -12.32 -20.94
C PHE A 5 -32.34 -10.87 -21.40
N SER A 6 -33.47 -10.69 -22.05
CA SER A 6 -34.00 -9.57 -22.77
C SER A 6 -34.47 -8.43 -21.86
N GLU A 7 -34.31 -7.21 -22.38
CA GLU A 7 -34.95 -5.97 -21.96
C GLU A 7 -36.49 -6.07 -21.88
N LYS A 8 -37.06 -5.36 -20.91
CA LYS A 8 -38.40 -4.79 -21.03
C LYS A 8 -38.45 -3.38 -20.45
N THR A 9 -38.43 -2.45 -21.35
CA THR A 9 -38.94 -1.08 -21.24
C THR A 9 -40.43 -1.07 -20.91
N ALA A 10 -40.85 -0.22 -19.95
CA ALA A 10 -42.23 0.27 -19.87
C ALA A 10 -42.20 1.73 -19.44
N ALA A 11 -42.57 2.57 -20.38
CA ALA A 11 -42.88 3.98 -20.19
C ALA A 11 -44.24 4.11 -19.48
N GLY A 12 -44.35 5.03 -18.55
CA GLY A 12 -45.57 5.43 -17.90
C GLY A 12 -45.56 6.92 -17.65
N THR A 13 -46.14 7.66 -18.58
CA THR A 13 -46.53 9.07 -18.50
C THR A 13 -47.69 9.26 -17.54
N ALA A 14 -47.58 10.23 -16.62
CA ALA A 14 -48.76 10.83 -15.97
C ALA A 14 -48.43 12.28 -15.54
N SER A 15 -48.91 13.18 -16.36
CA SER A 15 -49.63 14.45 -16.20
C SER A 15 -49.65 15.14 -14.81
N ARG A 16 -49.26 16.43 -14.87
CA ARG A 16 -49.59 17.49 -13.91
C ARG A 16 -51.10 17.73 -13.84
N PRO A 17 -51.60 18.27 -12.73
CA PRO A 17 -52.62 19.32 -12.82
C PRO A 17 -52.16 20.66 -12.21
N SER A 18 -52.43 21.67 -12.96
CA SER A 18 -52.47 23.07 -12.59
C SER A 18 -53.76 23.38 -11.82
N SER A 19 -53.70 24.16 -10.77
CA SER A 19 -54.82 25.02 -10.38
C SER A 19 -54.34 26.28 -9.62
N SER A 20 -54.75 27.35 -10.17
CA SER A 20 -54.70 28.74 -9.71
C SER A 20 -55.65 29.00 -8.52
N SER A 21 -55.30 29.90 -7.63
CA SER A 21 -56.05 31.16 -7.42
C SER A 21 -55.67 31.86 -6.11
N ARG A 22 -55.37 33.14 -6.25
CA ARG A 22 -55.83 34.30 -5.47
C ARG A 22 -55.73 34.20 -3.93
N GLY A 23 -55.12 35.10 -3.17
CA GLY A 23 -55.01 36.54 -3.29
C GLY A 23 -55.09 37.05 -1.86
N GLY A 24 -54.31 38.02 -1.44
CA GLY A 24 -54.38 38.64 -0.12
C GLY A 24 -53.16 39.54 0.14
N SER A 25 -53.26 40.73 -0.38
CA SER A 25 -52.37 41.86 -0.05
C SER A 25 -52.61 42.36 1.37
N THR A 26 -51.57 42.66 2.13
CA THR A 26 -51.56 43.74 3.10
C THR A 26 -50.21 44.42 3.08
N ASP A 27 -50.24 45.64 2.56
CA ASP A 27 -49.18 46.64 2.64
C ASP A 27 -48.93 47.00 4.10
N ILE A 28 -47.69 47.13 4.50
CA ILE A 28 -47.26 48.04 5.57
C ILE A 28 -46.01 48.78 5.09
N GLU A 29 -46.15 50.00 5.17
CA GLU A 29 -45.54 51.25 4.75
C GLU A 29 -44.07 51.43 5.13
N THR A 30 -43.41 52.03 4.21
CA THR A 30 -42.10 52.70 4.24
C THR A 30 -41.81 53.62 5.38
N ALA A 31 -40.59 53.56 5.89
CA ALA A 31 -39.93 54.75 6.43
C ALA A 31 -38.43 54.73 6.06
N ARG A 32 -38.04 55.56 5.10
CA ARG A 32 -36.68 56.14 5.06
C ARG A 32 -36.68 57.44 5.87
N PRO A 33 -35.56 57.76 6.57
CA PRO A 33 -34.80 58.88 6.12
C PRO A 33 -33.27 58.80 6.29
N GLY A 34 -32.59 59.58 5.46
CA GLY A 34 -31.48 60.40 5.83
C GLY A 34 -30.07 59.97 5.39
N HIS A 35 -29.59 60.68 4.38
CA HIS A 35 -28.20 60.81 4.00
C HIS A 35 -27.24 61.09 5.16
N GLY A 36 -26.11 60.35 5.24
CA GLY A 36 -24.96 60.71 6.04
C GLY A 36 -23.71 60.11 5.36
N THR A 37 -22.84 61.02 5.01
CA THR A 37 -21.57 60.85 4.23
C THR A 37 -20.54 59.91 4.86
N SER A 38 -19.87 59.18 3.96
CA SER A 38 -18.44 58.79 3.97
C SER A 38 -17.80 58.27 5.25
N SER A 39 -17.47 56.97 5.21
CA SER A 39 -16.15 56.45 5.58
C SER A 39 -16.06 55.01 5.10
N ASP A 40 -15.00 54.70 4.33
CA ASP A 40 -14.63 53.36 3.88
C ASP A 40 -14.61 52.37 5.04
N PRO A 41 -15.21 51.19 4.92
CA PRO A 41 -14.89 50.10 5.84
C PRO A 41 -13.56 49.52 5.45
N GLU A 42 -12.62 49.72 6.34
CA GLU A 42 -11.37 48.99 6.50
C GLU A 42 -11.49 47.57 5.98
N LYS A 43 -10.74 47.24 4.91
CA LYS A 43 -10.48 45.88 4.49
C LYS A 43 -9.81 45.16 5.64
N LEU A 44 -10.59 44.48 6.46
CA LEU A 44 -10.08 43.51 7.40
C LEU A 44 -9.34 42.44 6.60
N ASP A 45 -8.05 42.49 6.71
CA ASP A 45 -7.11 41.54 6.16
C ASP A 45 -7.31 40.13 6.79
N LEU A 46 -8.24 39.36 6.24
CA LEU A 46 -8.48 37.95 6.57
C LEU A 46 -7.39 37.05 6.00
N LYS A 47 -6.21 37.58 5.75
CA LYS A 47 -5.00 36.84 5.42
C LYS A 47 -4.13 36.73 6.67
N LYS A 48 -4.49 35.84 7.59
CA LYS A 48 -3.60 35.11 8.54
C LYS A 48 -4.39 34.57 9.72
N ALA A 49 -5.37 33.75 9.46
CA ALA A 49 -5.72 32.67 10.38
C ALA A 49 -5.52 31.37 9.64
N ASP A 50 -4.25 31.05 9.34
CA ASP A 50 -3.86 29.67 9.10
C ASP A 50 -4.20 28.91 10.39
N SER A 51 -5.35 28.26 10.38
CA SER A 51 -5.60 27.15 11.28
C SER A 51 -4.49 26.16 11.05
N LYS A 52 -3.44 26.23 11.86
CA LYS A 52 -2.49 25.14 11.98
C LYS A 52 -3.28 23.91 12.44
N VAL A 53 -3.83 23.18 11.49
CA VAL A 53 -4.19 21.79 11.70
C VAL A 53 -2.89 21.16 12.21
N VAL A 54 -2.90 20.73 13.47
CA VAL A 54 -1.78 20.00 14.09
C VAL A 54 -1.74 18.66 13.38
N GLN A 55 -1.13 18.64 12.19
CA GLN A 55 -0.75 17.39 11.52
C GLN A 55 0.33 16.74 12.39
N ALA A 56 0.19 15.46 12.66
CA ALA A 56 1.27 14.69 13.26
C ALA A 56 2.57 15.01 12.49
N PRO A 57 3.68 15.34 13.17
CA PRO A 57 4.89 15.76 12.51
C PRO A 57 5.35 14.66 11.55
N LYS A 58 5.65 15.05 10.30
CA LYS A 58 6.26 14.15 9.31
C LYS A 58 7.55 13.59 9.89
N ALA A 59 7.89 12.36 9.54
CA ALA A 59 9.05 11.64 10.08
C ALA A 59 10.37 12.43 10.07
N ASP A 60 10.56 13.31 9.10
CA ASP A 60 11.74 14.17 8.96
C ASP A 60 11.87 15.21 10.09
N ASN A 61 10.76 15.61 10.73
CA ASN A 61 10.79 16.59 11.81
C ASN A 61 11.07 15.97 13.20
N LEU A 62 10.84 14.66 13.39
CA LEU A 62 11.05 13.99 14.67
C LEU A 62 12.53 13.92 15.05
N GLU A 63 13.42 13.67 14.10
CA GLU A 63 14.87 13.64 14.34
C GLU A 63 15.40 15.01 14.79
N ASP A 64 14.90 16.10 14.22
CA ASP A 64 15.28 17.46 14.61
C ASP A 64 14.80 17.80 16.05
N HIS A 65 13.63 17.31 16.44
CA HIS A 65 13.13 17.48 17.82
C HIS A 65 13.94 16.65 18.83
N PHE A 66 14.38 15.44 18.49
CA PHE A 66 15.23 14.63 19.35
C PHE A 66 16.60 15.25 19.58
N ARG A 67 17.14 16.08 18.67
CA ARG A 67 18.40 16.79 18.84
C ARG A 67 18.36 17.84 19.96
N ASN A 68 17.17 18.33 20.29
CA ASN A 68 16.99 19.36 21.34
C ASN A 68 16.85 18.75 22.74
N LEU A 69 16.77 17.43 22.87
CA LEU A 69 16.66 16.71 24.14
C LEU A 69 18.04 16.26 24.66
N PRO A 70 18.19 16.02 25.97
CA PRO A 70 19.36 15.36 26.52
C PRO A 70 19.66 14.04 25.79
N PRO A 71 20.92 13.67 25.55
CA PRO A 71 21.27 12.49 24.75
C PRO A 71 20.60 11.19 25.22
N ASP A 72 20.56 10.99 26.55
CA ASP A 72 19.99 9.80 27.18
C ASP A 72 18.46 9.70 26.92
N GLU A 73 17.74 10.83 27.05
CA GLU A 73 16.31 10.90 26.79
C GLU A 73 15.99 10.69 25.31
N ALA A 74 16.80 11.32 24.43
CA ALA A 74 16.67 11.16 22.99
C ALA A 74 16.89 9.71 22.54
N GLU A 75 17.84 9.00 23.16
CA GLU A 75 18.10 7.59 22.85
C GLU A 75 16.92 6.69 23.22
N ILE A 76 16.35 6.86 24.43
CA ILE A 76 15.17 6.10 24.86
C ILE A 76 13.99 6.32 23.92
N LEU A 77 13.73 7.57 23.50
CA LEU A 77 12.65 7.88 22.57
C LEU A 77 12.90 7.32 21.17
N ARG A 78 14.16 7.40 20.68
CA ARG A 78 14.55 6.83 19.39
C ARG A 78 14.32 5.33 19.33
N ARG A 79 14.72 4.58 20.34
CA ARG A 79 14.51 3.12 20.42
C ARG A 79 13.03 2.75 20.28
N GLN A 80 12.14 3.59 20.80
CA GLN A 80 10.69 3.33 20.75
C GLN A 80 10.03 3.64 19.40
N VAL A 81 10.64 4.43 18.51
CA VAL A 81 9.99 4.92 17.27
C VAL A 81 10.81 4.70 16.02
N VAL A 82 12.15 4.77 16.09
CA VAL A 82 13.00 4.71 14.89
C VAL A 82 13.13 3.27 14.40
N SER A 83 13.01 3.08 13.11
CA SER A 83 13.27 1.82 12.44
C SER A 83 14.64 1.87 11.74
N PRO A 84 15.40 0.77 11.69
CA PRO A 84 16.67 0.73 10.98
C PRO A 84 16.45 0.97 9.48
N GLU A 85 17.40 1.63 8.83
CA GLU A 85 17.38 1.74 7.38
C GLU A 85 17.83 0.42 6.75
N VAL A 86 16.96 -0.20 5.97
CA VAL A 86 17.28 -1.41 5.21
C VAL A 86 17.98 -1.02 3.91
N LYS A 87 19.08 -1.71 3.59
CA LYS A 87 19.77 -1.53 2.30
C LYS A 87 18.80 -1.77 1.15
N GLN A 88 18.63 -0.77 0.30
CA GLN A 88 17.79 -0.87 -0.89
C GLN A 88 18.51 -1.70 -1.95
N GLY A 89 17.81 -2.68 -2.53
CA GLY A 89 18.35 -3.48 -3.63
C GLY A 89 17.33 -4.49 -4.14
N VAL A 90 17.44 -4.85 -5.41
CA VAL A 90 16.52 -5.82 -6.05
C VAL A 90 16.59 -7.19 -5.38
N GLY A 91 17.76 -7.59 -4.85
CA GLY A 91 17.91 -8.87 -4.15
C GLY A 91 17.06 -9.01 -2.88
N VAL A 92 16.71 -7.89 -2.25
CA VAL A 92 15.85 -7.89 -1.04
C VAL A 92 14.43 -8.36 -1.35
N LEU A 93 13.94 -8.15 -2.58
CA LEU A 93 12.62 -8.60 -3.03
C LEU A 93 12.45 -10.12 -2.95
N TYR A 94 13.53 -10.89 -3.12
CA TYR A 94 13.54 -12.35 -3.12
C TYR A 94 13.98 -12.96 -1.78
N ARG A 95 14.04 -12.17 -0.71
CA ARG A 95 14.53 -12.61 0.62
C ARG A 95 13.79 -13.83 1.17
N TYR A 96 12.49 -13.94 0.92
CA TYR A 96 11.65 -15.04 1.38
C TYR A 96 11.40 -16.12 0.33
N SER A 97 12.19 -16.14 -0.75
CA SER A 97 12.13 -17.22 -1.74
C SER A 97 12.60 -18.55 -1.16
N SER A 98 11.88 -19.62 -1.43
CA SER A 98 12.29 -20.98 -1.13
C SER A 98 13.26 -21.51 -2.20
N ARG A 99 13.93 -22.63 -1.94
CA ARG A 99 14.79 -23.28 -2.94
C ARG A 99 14.01 -23.65 -4.21
N ASN A 100 12.75 -24.07 -4.06
CA ASN A 100 11.89 -24.40 -5.19
C ASN A 100 11.54 -23.14 -6.01
N ASP A 101 11.26 -22.02 -5.35
CA ASP A 101 10.99 -20.76 -6.03
C ASP A 101 12.17 -20.32 -6.90
N ILE A 102 13.40 -20.45 -6.38
CA ILE A 102 14.63 -20.11 -7.14
C ILE A 102 14.77 -20.98 -8.40
N ILE A 103 14.47 -22.27 -8.29
CA ILE A 103 14.51 -23.20 -9.45
C ILE A 103 13.45 -22.80 -10.48
N ILE A 104 12.21 -22.52 -10.04
CA ILE A 104 11.12 -22.10 -10.92
C ILE A 104 11.47 -20.78 -11.60
N ILE A 105 12.00 -19.79 -10.86
CA ILE A 105 12.45 -18.51 -11.42
C ILE A 105 13.55 -18.72 -12.47
N ALA A 106 14.52 -19.58 -12.22
CA ALA A 106 15.60 -19.87 -13.17
C ALA A 106 15.07 -20.50 -14.46
N VAL A 107 14.20 -21.50 -14.36
CA VAL A 107 13.56 -22.14 -15.54
C VAL A 107 12.71 -21.13 -16.30
N SER A 108 11.89 -20.34 -15.58
CA SER A 108 11.04 -19.30 -16.17
C SER A 108 11.84 -18.21 -16.87
N ALA A 109 13.01 -17.83 -16.32
CA ALA A 109 13.90 -16.86 -16.95
C ALA A 109 14.51 -17.40 -18.25
N ILE A 110 14.94 -18.65 -18.27
CA ILE A 110 15.44 -19.32 -19.51
C ILE A 110 14.32 -19.35 -20.56
N CYS A 111 13.11 -19.74 -20.17
CA CYS A 111 11.95 -19.73 -21.06
C CYS A 111 11.61 -18.32 -21.57
N ALA A 112 11.67 -17.30 -20.71
CA ALA A 112 11.44 -15.91 -21.11
C ALA A 112 12.44 -15.43 -22.17
N ILE A 113 13.73 -15.79 -22.01
CA ILE A 113 14.78 -15.47 -22.96
C ILE A 113 14.55 -16.22 -24.29
N ALA A 114 14.18 -17.49 -24.24
CA ALA A 114 13.88 -18.28 -25.42
C ALA A 114 12.68 -17.74 -26.19
N GLY A 115 11.56 -17.41 -25.49
CA GLY A 115 10.39 -16.78 -26.09
C GLY A 115 10.68 -15.40 -26.69
N GLY A 116 11.52 -14.58 -26.01
CA GLY A 116 11.96 -13.30 -26.55
C GLY A 116 12.75 -13.42 -27.85
N ALA A 117 13.53 -14.49 -28.03
CA ALA A 117 14.28 -14.73 -29.26
C ALA A 117 13.41 -15.24 -30.43
N ALA A 118 12.24 -15.78 -30.17
CA ALA A 118 11.37 -16.40 -31.19
C ALA A 118 10.87 -15.39 -32.23
N LEU A 119 10.45 -14.18 -31.79
CA LEU A 119 9.97 -13.13 -32.70
C LEU A 119 11.03 -12.69 -33.73
N PRO A 120 12.29 -12.37 -33.38
CA PRO A 120 13.33 -12.09 -34.35
C PRO A 120 13.67 -13.30 -35.24
N LEU A 121 13.63 -14.53 -34.71
CA LEU A 121 13.84 -15.74 -35.54
C LEU A 121 12.76 -15.90 -36.61
N MET A 122 11.52 -15.55 -36.30
CA MET A 122 10.42 -15.53 -37.27
C MET A 122 10.76 -14.63 -38.47
N THR A 123 11.46 -13.50 -38.27
CA THR A 123 11.85 -12.60 -39.38
C THR A 123 12.86 -13.26 -40.33
N VAL A 124 13.71 -14.16 -39.84
CA VAL A 124 14.65 -14.93 -40.68
C VAL A 124 13.90 -15.92 -41.57
N VAL A 125 12.91 -16.61 -41.03
CA VAL A 125 12.05 -17.54 -41.80
C VAL A 125 11.28 -16.75 -42.86
N PHE A 126 10.71 -15.59 -42.50
CA PHE A 126 9.99 -14.72 -43.42
C PHE A 126 10.87 -14.21 -44.56
N GLY A 127 12.08 -13.73 -44.26
CA GLY A 127 13.02 -13.29 -45.27
C GLY A 127 13.46 -14.43 -46.19
N SER A 128 13.68 -15.64 -45.65
CA SER A 128 14.01 -16.82 -46.46
C SER A 128 12.86 -17.21 -47.37
N LEU A 129 11.62 -17.19 -46.86
CA LEU A 129 10.41 -17.45 -47.65
C LEU A 129 10.29 -16.47 -48.81
N GLN A 130 10.53 -15.16 -48.56
CA GLN A 130 10.52 -14.14 -49.60
C GLN A 130 11.58 -14.40 -50.67
N GLY A 131 12.78 -14.87 -50.27
CA GLY A 131 13.82 -15.31 -51.22
C GLY A 131 13.33 -16.45 -52.16
N VAL A 132 12.56 -17.40 -51.65
CA VAL A 132 11.95 -18.47 -52.45
C VAL A 132 10.95 -17.93 -53.45
N PHE A 133 10.12 -16.98 -53.05
CA PHE A 133 9.19 -16.27 -53.97
C PHE A 133 9.95 -15.52 -55.07
N GLN A 134 11.02 -14.83 -54.74
CA GLN A 134 11.84 -14.11 -55.69
C GLN A 134 12.48 -15.07 -56.70
N ASP A 135 13.03 -16.20 -56.23
CA ASP A 135 13.65 -17.22 -57.11
C ASP A 135 12.65 -17.91 -58.04
N PHE A 136 11.41 -18.06 -57.63
CA PHE A 136 10.36 -18.65 -58.47
C PHE A 136 9.79 -17.65 -59.49
N PHE A 137 9.30 -16.49 -59.03
CA PHE A 137 8.55 -15.55 -59.88
C PHE A 137 9.45 -14.60 -60.69
N VAL A 138 10.62 -14.23 -60.14
CA VAL A 138 11.48 -13.20 -60.80
C VAL A 138 12.67 -13.85 -61.46
N ASN A 139 13.33 -14.79 -60.80
CA ASN A 139 14.57 -15.36 -61.30
C ASN A 139 14.33 -16.61 -62.15
N HIS A 140 13.14 -17.22 -62.12
CA HIS A 140 12.76 -18.45 -62.78
C HIS A 140 13.73 -19.63 -62.54
N LYS A 141 14.35 -19.66 -61.35
CA LYS A 141 15.36 -20.66 -60.93
C LYS A 141 14.76 -21.94 -60.36
N LEU A 142 13.50 -21.91 -59.97
CA LEU A 142 12.81 -23.01 -59.30
C LEU A 142 11.68 -23.55 -60.20
N ASP A 143 11.58 -24.88 -60.29
CA ASP A 143 10.40 -25.55 -60.82
C ASP A 143 9.26 -25.53 -59.80
N TYR A 144 8.05 -25.73 -60.26
CA TYR A 144 6.81 -25.67 -59.46
C TYR A 144 6.87 -26.62 -58.25
N ASN A 145 7.35 -27.87 -58.45
CA ASN A 145 7.46 -28.85 -57.38
C ASN A 145 8.49 -28.42 -56.32
N ALA A 146 9.66 -27.97 -56.75
CA ALA A 146 10.70 -27.49 -55.86
C ALA A 146 10.27 -26.19 -55.10
N PHE A 147 9.47 -25.34 -55.73
CA PHE A 147 8.88 -24.18 -55.07
C PHE A 147 7.92 -24.60 -53.97
N THR A 148 6.99 -25.52 -54.29
CA THR A 148 5.97 -26.00 -53.34
C THR A 148 6.61 -26.71 -52.14
N ASP A 149 7.61 -27.56 -52.36
CA ASP A 149 8.31 -28.23 -51.28
C ASP A 149 9.03 -27.25 -50.33
N LYS A 150 9.74 -26.26 -50.87
CA LYS A 150 10.38 -25.22 -50.05
C LYS A 150 9.35 -24.38 -49.32
N LEU A 151 8.26 -24.02 -49.96
CA LEU A 151 7.15 -23.27 -49.37
C LEU A 151 6.59 -24.01 -48.14
N VAL A 152 6.24 -25.28 -48.31
CA VAL A 152 5.71 -26.12 -47.23
C VAL A 152 6.70 -26.23 -46.07
N HIS A 153 8.00 -26.39 -46.36
CA HIS A 153 9.02 -26.40 -45.29
C HIS A 153 9.03 -25.11 -44.46
N PHE A 154 9.03 -23.94 -45.11
CA PHE A 154 9.05 -22.69 -44.37
C PHE A 154 7.73 -22.44 -43.60
N VAL A 155 6.59 -22.85 -44.15
CA VAL A 155 5.30 -22.79 -43.43
C VAL A 155 5.31 -23.67 -42.19
N LEU A 156 5.89 -24.90 -42.30
CA LEU A 156 6.05 -25.79 -41.15
C LEU A 156 6.95 -25.16 -40.06
N TYR A 157 8.02 -24.44 -40.44
CA TYR A 157 8.85 -23.72 -39.44
C TYR A 157 8.05 -22.68 -38.65
N PHE A 158 7.12 -21.96 -39.28
CA PHE A 158 6.23 -21.05 -38.54
C PHE A 158 5.35 -21.81 -37.54
N VAL A 159 4.81 -22.98 -37.93
CA VAL A 159 3.99 -23.81 -37.04
C VAL A 159 4.80 -24.30 -35.84
N TYR A 160 6.02 -24.85 -36.10
CA TYR A 160 6.90 -25.33 -35.02
C TYR A 160 7.31 -24.19 -34.08
N LEU A 161 7.64 -23.01 -34.64
CA LEU A 161 8.04 -21.85 -33.88
C LEU A 161 6.88 -21.35 -33.01
N GLY A 162 5.65 -21.33 -33.57
CA GLY A 162 4.47 -20.92 -32.81
C GLY A 162 4.12 -21.86 -31.67
N ILE A 163 4.23 -23.19 -31.88
CA ILE A 163 4.03 -24.18 -30.80
C ILE A 163 5.11 -24.03 -29.70
N ALA A 164 6.37 -23.89 -30.09
CA ALA A 164 7.47 -23.71 -29.15
C ALA A 164 7.31 -22.42 -28.34
N GLU A 165 6.99 -21.31 -29.00
CA GLU A 165 6.75 -20.00 -28.35
C GLU A 165 5.59 -20.09 -27.37
N PHE A 166 4.47 -20.71 -27.75
CA PHE A 166 3.34 -20.91 -26.83
C PHE A 166 3.77 -21.61 -25.53
N VAL A 167 4.53 -22.71 -25.64
CA VAL A 167 4.96 -23.48 -24.47
C VAL A 167 5.91 -22.67 -23.59
N VAL A 168 6.94 -22.05 -24.18
CA VAL A 168 7.96 -21.33 -23.38
C VAL A 168 7.40 -20.06 -22.76
N VAL A 169 6.53 -19.32 -23.45
CA VAL A 169 5.88 -18.12 -22.89
C VAL A 169 4.92 -18.51 -21.77
N TRP A 170 4.14 -19.60 -21.97
CA TRP A 170 3.24 -20.10 -20.93
C TRP A 170 3.99 -20.51 -19.67
N VAL A 171 5.04 -21.34 -19.80
CA VAL A 171 5.88 -21.78 -18.66
C VAL A 171 6.51 -20.59 -17.95
N SER A 172 7.06 -19.65 -18.71
CA SER A 172 7.68 -18.45 -18.15
C SER A 172 6.69 -17.62 -17.36
N THR A 173 5.54 -17.30 -17.96
CA THR A 173 4.54 -16.43 -17.34
C THR A 173 3.94 -17.06 -16.09
N VAL A 174 3.52 -18.35 -16.17
CA VAL A 174 2.96 -19.07 -15.02
C VAL A 174 3.99 -19.20 -13.90
N GLY A 175 5.24 -19.51 -14.23
CA GLY A 175 6.29 -19.65 -13.22
C GLY A 175 6.59 -18.36 -12.47
N PHE A 176 6.69 -17.22 -13.15
CA PHE A 176 6.89 -15.92 -12.49
C PHE A 176 5.67 -15.46 -11.70
N ILE A 177 4.45 -15.68 -12.19
CA ILE A 177 3.23 -15.36 -11.45
C ILE A 177 3.15 -16.22 -10.18
N TYR A 178 3.33 -17.53 -10.29
CA TYR A 178 3.29 -18.44 -9.15
C TYR A 178 4.31 -18.06 -8.06
N THR A 179 5.56 -17.83 -8.44
CA THR A 179 6.61 -17.47 -7.47
C THR A 179 6.39 -16.09 -6.88
N GLY A 180 5.89 -15.13 -7.67
CA GLY A 180 5.53 -13.79 -7.19
C GLY A 180 4.43 -13.83 -6.13
N GLU A 181 3.36 -14.62 -6.35
CA GLU A 181 2.28 -14.82 -5.37
C GLU A 181 2.80 -15.50 -4.09
N HIS A 182 3.59 -16.57 -4.22
CA HIS A 182 4.11 -17.31 -3.08
C HIS A 182 5.03 -16.45 -2.21
N ILE A 183 5.96 -15.70 -2.80
CA ILE A 183 6.87 -14.80 -2.07
C ILE A 183 6.07 -13.66 -1.41
N SER A 184 5.12 -13.06 -2.14
CA SER A 184 4.28 -11.99 -1.61
C SER A 184 3.41 -12.44 -0.43
N ALA A 185 2.86 -13.68 -0.48
CA ALA A 185 2.11 -14.24 0.64
C ALA A 185 2.97 -14.35 1.90
N LYS A 186 4.21 -14.85 1.77
CA LYS A 186 5.15 -14.92 2.90
C LYS A 186 5.54 -13.55 3.44
N ILE A 187 5.75 -12.56 2.55
CA ILE A 187 6.04 -11.19 2.99
C ILE A 187 4.88 -10.63 3.81
N ARG A 188 3.61 -10.86 3.40
CA ARG A 188 2.42 -10.43 4.14
C ARG A 188 2.33 -11.08 5.51
N GLU A 189 2.58 -12.39 5.60
CA GLU A 189 2.60 -13.15 6.85
C GLU A 189 3.63 -12.58 7.83
N HIS A 190 4.89 -12.51 7.42
CA HIS A 190 5.97 -12.00 8.27
C HIS A 190 5.81 -10.51 8.62
N TYR A 191 5.25 -9.71 7.71
CA TYR A 191 4.98 -8.31 8.01
C TYR A 191 3.91 -8.17 9.09
N LEU A 192 2.80 -8.93 9.00
CA LEU A 192 1.75 -8.90 10.01
C LEU A 192 2.28 -9.39 11.37
N GLU A 193 3.01 -10.51 11.38
CA GLU A 193 3.66 -11.03 12.59
C GLU A 193 4.57 -9.98 13.22
N SER A 194 5.44 -9.35 12.43
CA SER A 194 6.34 -8.30 12.92
C SER A 194 5.59 -7.07 13.43
N CYS A 195 4.50 -6.66 12.76
CA CYS A 195 3.66 -5.58 13.26
C CYS A 195 3.07 -5.88 14.63
N MET A 196 2.58 -7.10 14.85
CA MET A 196 1.98 -7.50 16.15
C MET A 196 3.00 -7.53 17.29
N ARG A 197 4.29 -7.59 16.98
CA ARG A 197 5.40 -7.56 17.96
C ARG A 197 5.90 -6.14 18.26
N GLN A 198 5.43 -5.13 17.53
CA GLN A 198 5.87 -3.76 17.74
C GLN A 198 5.27 -3.14 19.01
N ASN A 199 6.01 -2.19 19.59
CA ASN A 199 5.55 -1.40 20.73
C ASN A 199 4.52 -0.34 20.33
N ILE A 200 3.74 0.16 21.29
CA ILE A 200 2.67 1.14 21.03
C ILE A 200 3.21 2.45 20.41
N GLY A 201 4.36 2.93 20.85
CA GLY A 201 4.99 4.14 20.28
C GLY A 201 5.28 4.05 18.77
N PHE A 202 5.48 2.84 18.24
CA PHE A 202 5.56 2.62 16.79
C PHE A 202 4.23 2.93 16.09
N PHE A 203 3.11 2.51 16.68
CA PHE A 203 1.77 2.75 16.11
C PHE A 203 1.31 4.21 16.27
N ASP A 204 1.82 4.93 17.25
CA ASP A 204 1.57 6.37 17.38
C ASP A 204 2.15 7.17 16.21
N LYS A 205 3.25 6.68 15.63
CA LYS A 205 3.87 7.24 14.43
C LYS A 205 3.21 6.71 13.16
N LEU A 206 2.97 5.40 13.12
CA LEU A 206 2.42 4.67 11.99
C LEU A 206 0.96 4.32 12.29
N GLY A 207 0.03 5.12 11.82
CA GLY A 207 -1.40 4.86 12.03
C GLY A 207 -1.85 3.49 11.50
N ALA A 208 -2.92 2.93 12.07
CA ALA A 208 -3.47 1.63 11.65
C ALA A 208 -3.82 1.58 10.15
N GLY A 209 -4.30 2.68 9.57
CA GLY A 209 -4.58 2.78 8.14
C GLY A 209 -3.32 2.65 7.28
N GLU A 210 -2.17 3.17 7.72
CA GLU A 210 -0.90 3.02 7.02
C GLU A 210 -0.41 1.57 7.06
N VAL A 211 -0.55 0.87 8.20
CA VAL A 211 -0.23 -0.57 8.31
C VAL A 211 -1.06 -1.39 7.33
N THR A 212 -2.37 -1.12 7.25
CA THR A 212 -3.27 -1.80 6.31
C THR A 212 -2.89 -1.53 4.86
N THR A 213 -2.54 -0.27 4.52
CA THR A 213 -2.07 0.09 3.18
C THR A 213 -0.78 -0.64 2.82
N ARG A 214 0.14 -0.81 3.75
CA ARG A 214 1.39 -1.55 3.52
C ARG A 214 1.14 -3.04 3.28
N ILE A 215 0.22 -3.67 4.04
CA ILE A 215 -0.15 -5.08 3.83
C ILE A 215 -0.79 -5.31 2.47
N THR A 216 -1.60 -4.37 1.98
CA THR A 216 -2.35 -4.51 0.74
C THR A 216 -1.60 -3.90 -0.44
N SER A 217 -1.50 -2.58 -0.51
CA SER A 217 -0.98 -1.86 -1.67
C SER A 217 0.52 -2.03 -1.86
N ASP A 218 1.33 -1.87 -0.79
CA ASP A 218 2.79 -1.96 -0.92
C ASP A 218 3.24 -3.40 -1.23
N THR A 219 2.59 -4.43 -0.66
CA THR A 219 2.88 -5.82 -1.03
C THR A 219 2.48 -6.17 -2.46
N ASN A 220 1.38 -5.58 -2.98
CA ASN A 220 1.01 -5.74 -4.38
C ASN A 220 2.05 -5.10 -5.31
N LEU A 221 2.61 -3.92 -4.96
CA LEU A 221 3.70 -3.32 -5.72
C LEU A 221 4.95 -4.22 -5.75
N ILE A 222 5.27 -4.90 -4.65
CA ILE A 222 6.36 -5.88 -4.62
C ILE A 222 6.03 -7.04 -5.55
N GLN A 223 4.83 -7.60 -5.45
CA GLN A 223 4.37 -8.71 -6.27
C GLN A 223 4.45 -8.39 -7.75
N ASP A 224 3.94 -7.23 -8.18
CA ASP A 224 4.02 -6.76 -9.56
C ASP A 224 5.47 -6.68 -10.04
N GLY A 225 6.40 -6.20 -9.19
CA GLY A 225 7.81 -6.07 -9.54
C GLY A 225 8.59 -7.39 -9.63
N ILE A 226 8.15 -8.46 -8.96
CA ILE A 226 8.84 -9.77 -9.00
C ILE A 226 8.14 -10.82 -9.87
N SER A 227 6.95 -10.51 -10.38
CA SER A 227 6.10 -11.40 -11.16
C SER A 227 6.29 -11.19 -12.68
N GLU A 228 5.21 -10.95 -13.41
CA GLU A 228 5.20 -10.86 -14.88
C GLU A 228 6.15 -9.81 -15.46
N LYS A 229 6.42 -8.71 -14.71
CA LYS A 229 7.30 -7.63 -15.20
C LYS A 229 8.74 -8.10 -15.41
N VAL A 230 9.19 -9.09 -14.62
CA VAL A 230 10.51 -9.72 -14.82
C VAL A 230 10.52 -10.51 -16.13
N ALA A 231 9.50 -11.35 -16.37
CA ALA A 231 9.37 -12.11 -17.60
C ALA A 231 9.37 -11.20 -18.84
N LEU A 232 8.53 -10.15 -18.82
CA LEU A 232 8.43 -9.17 -19.91
C LEU A 232 9.74 -8.43 -20.17
N THR A 233 10.47 -8.07 -19.12
CA THR A 233 11.77 -7.38 -19.26
C THR A 233 12.83 -8.31 -19.83
N LEU A 234 12.93 -9.55 -19.34
CA LEU A 234 13.87 -10.54 -19.87
C LEU A 234 13.57 -10.88 -21.33
N SER A 235 12.30 -11.08 -21.68
CA SER A 235 11.85 -11.33 -23.04
C SER A 235 12.16 -10.14 -23.96
N ALA A 236 11.88 -8.91 -23.54
CA ALA A 236 12.16 -7.72 -24.33
C ALA A 236 13.67 -7.51 -24.58
N LEU A 237 14.51 -7.73 -23.57
CA LEU A 237 15.96 -7.69 -23.73
C LEU A 237 16.48 -8.80 -24.65
N ALA A 238 15.94 -10.01 -24.52
CA ALA A 238 16.29 -11.14 -25.38
C ALA A 238 15.89 -10.86 -26.85
N THR A 239 14.68 -10.30 -27.06
CA THR A 239 14.23 -9.86 -28.39
C THR A 239 15.14 -8.81 -28.99
N PHE A 240 15.55 -7.82 -28.20
CA PHE A 240 16.47 -6.79 -28.66
C PHE A 240 17.84 -7.37 -29.05
N ILE A 241 18.44 -8.17 -28.17
CA ILE A 241 19.75 -8.77 -28.42
C ILE A 241 19.71 -9.68 -29.65
N SER A 242 18.74 -10.60 -29.73
CA SER A 242 18.60 -11.55 -30.83
C SER A 242 18.33 -10.85 -32.17
N ALA A 243 17.52 -9.77 -32.18
CA ALA A 243 17.27 -8.97 -33.36
C ALA A 243 18.54 -8.35 -33.94
N PHE A 244 19.39 -7.78 -33.07
CA PHE A 244 20.67 -7.21 -33.53
C PHE A 244 21.69 -8.28 -33.92
N VAL A 245 21.75 -9.41 -33.21
CA VAL A 245 22.60 -10.54 -33.62
C VAL A 245 22.22 -11.02 -35.03
N ILE A 246 20.94 -11.22 -35.31
CA ILE A 246 20.46 -11.58 -36.64
C ILE A 246 20.83 -10.51 -37.68
N GLY A 247 20.61 -9.24 -37.35
CA GLY A 247 20.97 -8.14 -38.22
C GLY A 247 22.46 -8.12 -38.58
N PHE A 248 23.36 -8.24 -37.61
CA PHE A 248 24.81 -8.26 -37.83
C PHE A 248 25.27 -9.49 -38.62
N VAL A 249 24.67 -10.66 -38.37
CA VAL A 249 24.99 -11.90 -39.12
C VAL A 249 24.54 -11.80 -40.59
N LYS A 250 23.36 -11.18 -40.85
CA LYS A 250 22.84 -11.04 -42.21
C LYS A 250 23.58 -9.99 -43.03
N TYR A 251 23.77 -8.78 -42.50
CA TYR A 251 24.55 -7.74 -43.15
C TYR A 251 24.88 -6.60 -42.16
N TRP A 252 26.10 -6.58 -41.69
CA TRP A 252 26.55 -5.71 -40.59
C TRP A 252 26.49 -4.22 -40.90
N LYS A 253 26.83 -3.77 -42.14
CA LYS A 253 26.86 -2.34 -42.54
C LYS A 253 25.45 -1.72 -42.39
N LEU A 254 24.40 -2.37 -42.91
CA LEU A 254 23.02 -1.89 -42.80
C LEU A 254 22.55 -1.87 -41.34
N THR A 255 22.86 -2.92 -40.59
CA THR A 255 22.49 -3.03 -39.16
C THR A 255 23.12 -1.89 -38.35
N LEU A 256 24.38 -1.56 -38.61
CA LEU A 256 25.10 -0.46 -37.95
C LEU A 256 24.45 0.91 -38.24
N ILE A 257 24.01 1.14 -39.49
CA ILE A 257 23.27 2.36 -39.85
C ILE A 257 21.94 2.43 -39.10
N LEU A 258 21.21 1.33 -39.03
CA LEU A 258 19.92 1.27 -38.36
C LEU A 258 20.05 1.32 -36.81
N LEU A 259 21.24 1.12 -36.23
CA LEU A 259 21.49 1.31 -34.81
C LEU A 259 21.22 2.78 -34.38
N SER A 260 21.34 3.75 -35.32
CA SER A 260 20.96 5.14 -35.08
C SER A 260 19.52 5.30 -34.61
N THR A 261 18.61 4.40 -35.04
CA THR A 261 17.21 4.36 -34.61
C THR A 261 17.09 4.09 -33.12
N VAL A 262 17.90 3.17 -32.59
CA VAL A 262 17.91 2.86 -31.16
C VAL A 262 18.32 4.08 -30.34
N VAL A 263 19.37 4.80 -30.80
CA VAL A 263 19.81 6.03 -30.14
C VAL A 263 18.70 7.08 -30.15
N ALA A 264 18.02 7.26 -31.28
CA ALA A 264 16.90 8.19 -31.40
C ALA A 264 15.72 7.82 -30.48
N LEU A 265 15.40 6.52 -30.37
CA LEU A 265 14.36 6.04 -29.43
C LEU A 265 14.76 6.25 -27.97
N LEU A 266 16.00 5.97 -27.60
CA LEU A 266 16.49 6.20 -26.23
C LEU A 266 16.45 7.69 -25.84
N LEU A 267 16.80 8.58 -26.75
CA LEU A 267 16.69 10.03 -26.53
C LEU A 267 15.23 10.48 -26.38
N ASN A 268 14.33 9.99 -27.24
CA ASN A 268 12.90 10.28 -27.15
C ASN A 268 12.30 9.80 -25.82
N MET A 269 12.64 8.58 -25.39
CA MET A 269 12.15 8.01 -24.15
C MET A 269 12.77 8.68 -22.91
N GLY A 270 14.07 8.91 -22.91
CA GLY A 270 14.78 9.54 -21.79
C GLY A 270 14.29 10.97 -21.53
N GLY A 271 14.14 11.77 -22.59
CA GLY A 271 13.59 13.11 -22.49
C GLY A 271 12.14 13.13 -22.03
N GLY A 272 11.30 12.28 -22.63
CA GLY A 272 9.88 12.16 -22.29
C GLY A 272 9.65 11.68 -20.87
N SER A 273 10.37 10.66 -20.41
CA SER A 273 10.18 10.08 -19.07
C SER A 273 10.52 11.07 -17.96
N THR A 274 11.57 11.86 -18.09
CA THR A 274 11.94 12.89 -17.11
C THR A 274 10.83 13.93 -16.93
N PHE A 275 10.23 14.36 -18.04
CA PHE A 275 9.14 15.31 -18.04
C PHE A 275 7.87 14.71 -17.41
N ILE A 276 7.54 13.48 -17.77
CA ILE A 276 6.41 12.73 -17.23
C ILE A 276 6.54 12.56 -15.71
N MET A 277 7.71 12.12 -15.21
CA MET A 277 7.94 11.91 -13.78
C MET A 277 7.74 13.19 -12.97
N LYS A 278 8.27 14.34 -13.46
CA LYS A 278 8.12 15.64 -12.79
C LYS A 278 6.66 16.03 -12.61
N TYR A 279 5.87 16.00 -13.68
CA TYR A 279 4.46 16.42 -13.61
C TYR A 279 3.55 15.37 -12.98
N ASN A 280 3.87 14.08 -13.10
CA ASN A 280 3.15 13.02 -12.43
C ASN A 280 3.23 13.15 -10.91
N LYS A 281 4.42 13.47 -10.38
CA LYS A 281 4.59 13.74 -8.95
C LYS A 281 3.70 14.89 -8.48
N GLN A 282 3.67 16.00 -9.22
CA GLN A 282 2.83 17.16 -8.89
C GLN A 282 1.33 16.85 -8.98
N SER A 283 0.92 16.04 -9.95
CA SER A 283 -0.47 15.57 -10.08
C SER A 283 -0.88 14.70 -8.90
N LEU A 284 -0.03 13.74 -8.51
CA LEU A 284 -0.29 12.86 -7.37
C LEU A 284 -0.34 13.63 -6.04
N GLU A 285 0.52 14.62 -5.85
CA GLU A 285 0.50 15.50 -4.66
C GLU A 285 -0.83 16.27 -4.58
N ALA A 286 -1.33 16.79 -5.70
CA ALA A 286 -2.61 17.48 -5.74
C ALA A 286 -3.80 16.52 -5.46
N TYR A 287 -3.77 15.31 -6.01
CA TYR A 287 -4.76 14.26 -5.70
C TYR A 287 -4.71 13.86 -4.22
N ALA A 288 -3.53 13.71 -3.64
CA ALA A 288 -3.37 13.36 -2.23
C ALA A 288 -3.97 14.43 -1.30
N GLN A 289 -3.75 15.72 -1.62
CA GLN A 289 -4.37 16.83 -0.87
C GLN A 289 -5.90 16.81 -0.98
N GLY A 290 -6.43 16.57 -2.17
CA GLY A 290 -7.87 16.38 -2.38
C GLY A 290 -8.41 15.17 -1.61
N GLY A 291 -7.73 14.04 -1.69
CA GLY A 291 -8.08 12.81 -0.98
C GLY A 291 -8.15 12.99 0.54
N SER A 292 -7.17 13.68 1.11
CA SER A 292 -7.16 14.00 2.54
C SER A 292 -8.37 14.87 2.96
N LEU A 293 -8.72 15.86 2.14
CA LEU A 293 -9.93 16.67 2.38
C LEU A 293 -11.21 15.82 2.28
N ALA A 294 -11.29 14.94 1.28
CA ALA A 294 -12.45 14.07 1.12
C ALA A 294 -12.61 13.11 2.30
N ASP A 295 -11.53 12.52 2.78
CA ASP A 295 -11.52 11.64 3.94
C ASP A 295 -11.99 12.38 5.21
N GLU A 296 -11.49 13.60 5.46
CA GLU A 296 -11.92 14.43 6.57
C GLU A 296 -13.43 14.75 6.50
N VAL A 297 -13.93 15.12 5.32
CA VAL A 297 -15.35 15.44 5.11
C VAL A 297 -16.24 14.23 5.32
N ILE A 298 -15.86 13.06 4.77
CA ILE A 298 -16.63 11.82 4.88
C ILE A 298 -16.62 11.32 6.33
N SER A 299 -15.47 11.34 6.98
CA SER A 299 -15.34 10.96 8.39
C SER A 299 -16.17 11.83 9.31
N SER A 300 -16.35 13.12 8.95
CA SER A 300 -17.13 14.11 9.70
C SER A 300 -18.46 14.48 9.02
N ILE A 301 -19.04 13.58 8.23
CA ILE A 301 -20.21 13.86 7.37
C ILE A 301 -21.40 14.43 8.13
N ARG A 302 -21.63 13.95 9.36
CA ARG A 302 -22.70 14.47 10.23
C ARG A 302 -22.54 15.97 10.51
N ASN A 303 -21.32 16.43 10.75
CA ASN A 303 -21.03 17.83 10.98
C ASN A 303 -21.17 18.64 9.69
N ALA A 304 -20.66 18.10 8.57
CA ALA A 304 -20.79 18.77 7.27
C ALA A 304 -22.26 19.00 6.89
N VAL A 305 -23.12 18.02 7.13
CA VAL A 305 -24.58 18.11 6.90
C VAL A 305 -25.24 19.07 7.89
N ALA A 306 -24.91 18.96 9.20
CA ALA A 306 -25.50 19.80 10.24
C ALA A 306 -25.22 21.30 10.03
N PHE A 307 -24.03 21.64 9.52
CA PHE A 307 -23.65 23.03 9.25
C PHE A 307 -23.98 23.50 7.83
N GLY A 308 -24.57 22.65 6.97
CA GLY A 308 -24.91 23.02 5.59
C GLY A 308 -23.69 23.39 4.71
N THR A 309 -22.52 22.81 4.98
CA THR A 309 -21.25 23.20 4.34
C THR A 309 -20.92 22.40 3.07
N GLN A 310 -21.82 21.55 2.57
CA GLN A 310 -21.58 20.60 1.46
C GLN A 310 -21.04 21.29 0.22
N GLU A 311 -21.69 22.38 -0.24
CA GLU A 311 -21.22 23.08 -1.45
C GLU A 311 -19.85 23.74 -1.26
N ARG A 312 -19.57 24.28 -0.07
CA ARG A 312 -18.29 24.92 0.23
C ARG A 312 -17.16 23.88 0.19
N LEU A 313 -17.37 22.72 0.80
CA LEU A 313 -16.40 21.63 0.84
C LEU A 313 -16.20 21.02 -0.54
N ALA A 314 -17.29 20.83 -1.32
CA ALA A 314 -17.20 20.39 -2.70
C ALA A 314 -16.38 21.35 -3.59
N ARG A 315 -16.56 22.67 -3.43
CA ARG A 315 -15.74 23.68 -4.15
C ARG A 315 -14.26 23.64 -3.73
N GLN A 316 -13.97 23.41 -2.46
CA GLN A 316 -12.58 23.25 -2.00
C GLN A 316 -11.93 22.01 -2.62
N TYR A 317 -12.63 20.89 -2.66
CA TYR A 317 -12.20 19.66 -3.32
C TYR A 317 -11.96 19.89 -4.83
N ASP A 318 -12.90 20.55 -5.52
CA ASP A 318 -12.79 20.89 -6.94
C ASP A 318 -11.53 21.73 -7.24
N ASN A 319 -11.13 22.63 -6.36
CA ASN A 319 -9.89 23.41 -6.52
C ASN A 319 -8.63 22.50 -6.50
N HIS A 320 -8.60 21.43 -5.71
CA HIS A 320 -7.52 20.45 -5.74
C HIS A 320 -7.58 19.61 -7.01
N LEU A 321 -8.78 19.22 -7.45
CA LEU A 321 -8.98 18.48 -8.70
C LEU A 321 -8.53 19.29 -9.91
N LYS A 322 -8.86 20.58 -10.01
CA LYS A 322 -8.41 21.46 -11.10
C LYS A 322 -6.88 21.54 -11.20
N LYS A 323 -6.18 21.56 -10.07
CA LYS A 323 -4.72 21.51 -10.05
C LYS A 323 -4.21 20.16 -10.55
N ALA A 324 -4.82 19.07 -10.07
CA ALA A 324 -4.47 17.72 -10.49
C ALA A 324 -4.72 17.50 -11.99
N GLU A 325 -5.85 18.00 -12.53
CA GLU A 325 -6.21 18.00 -13.95
C GLU A 325 -5.17 18.75 -14.80
N PHE A 326 -4.79 19.96 -14.38
CA PHE A 326 -3.78 20.74 -15.09
C PHE A 326 -2.44 20.01 -15.23
N PHE A 327 -1.95 19.39 -14.15
CA PHE A 327 -0.73 18.60 -14.19
C PHE A 327 -0.94 17.28 -14.93
N GLY A 328 -2.09 16.63 -14.74
CA GLY A 328 -2.48 15.41 -15.44
C GLY A 328 -2.54 15.59 -16.96
N PHE A 329 -3.08 16.71 -17.43
CA PHE A 329 -3.07 17.06 -18.85
C PHE A 329 -1.65 17.16 -19.41
N ARG A 330 -0.73 17.79 -18.68
CA ARG A 330 0.69 17.88 -19.09
C ARG A 330 1.36 16.51 -19.15
N VAL A 331 1.06 15.62 -18.20
CA VAL A 331 1.54 14.23 -18.21
C VAL A 331 1.02 13.51 -19.46
N LYS A 332 -0.29 13.57 -19.72
CA LYS A 332 -0.90 12.90 -20.88
C LYS A 332 -0.40 13.47 -22.21
N SER A 333 -0.22 14.79 -22.31
CA SER A 333 0.37 15.44 -23.48
C SER A 333 1.81 15.01 -23.72
N ALA A 334 2.62 14.87 -22.66
CA ALA A 334 3.97 14.38 -22.77
C ALA A 334 4.02 12.91 -23.25
N ILE A 335 3.13 12.05 -22.72
CA ILE A 335 2.98 10.66 -23.18
C ILE A 335 2.60 10.62 -24.66
N ALA A 336 1.62 11.43 -25.09
CA ALA A 336 1.19 11.50 -26.47
C ALA A 336 2.33 11.95 -27.38
N CYS A 337 3.11 12.96 -26.99
CA CYS A 337 4.28 13.43 -27.74
C CYS A 337 5.36 12.33 -27.84
N MET A 338 5.60 11.59 -26.76
CA MET A 338 6.57 10.49 -26.75
C MET A 338 6.14 9.35 -27.68
N ILE A 339 4.84 8.98 -27.69
CA ILE A 339 4.31 7.95 -28.59
C ILE A 339 4.37 8.42 -30.04
N ALA A 340 3.99 9.67 -30.32
CA ALA A 340 4.09 10.25 -31.67
C ALA A 340 5.55 10.30 -32.16
N GLY A 341 6.49 10.71 -31.29
CA GLY A 341 7.91 10.69 -31.59
C GLY A 341 8.46 9.29 -31.88
N MET A 342 8.01 8.28 -31.10
CA MET A 342 8.36 6.89 -31.35
C MET A 342 7.86 6.41 -32.73
N MET A 343 6.62 6.72 -33.11
CA MET A 343 6.06 6.38 -34.43
C MET A 343 6.82 7.10 -35.55
N MET A 344 7.15 8.38 -35.37
CA MET A 344 7.97 9.14 -36.32
C MET A 344 9.33 8.48 -36.55
N VAL A 345 10.04 8.09 -35.48
CA VAL A 345 11.34 7.41 -35.58
C VAL A 345 11.21 6.09 -36.33
N LEU A 346 10.13 5.31 -36.08
CA LEU A 346 9.87 4.05 -36.80
C LEU A 346 9.71 4.29 -38.31
N TYR A 347 8.90 5.27 -38.73
CA TYR A 347 8.73 5.57 -40.15
C TYR A 347 10.01 6.09 -40.80
N LEU A 348 10.80 6.92 -40.11
CA LEU A 348 12.10 7.36 -40.59
C LEU A 348 13.07 6.19 -40.75
N ASN A 349 13.00 5.18 -39.84
CA ASN A 349 13.78 3.96 -39.95
C ASN A 349 13.43 3.15 -41.22
N TYR A 350 12.13 3.05 -41.58
CA TYR A 350 11.74 2.45 -42.85
C TYR A 350 12.37 3.18 -44.04
N GLY A 351 12.26 4.51 -44.08
CA GLY A 351 12.87 5.33 -45.13
C GLY A 351 14.36 5.12 -45.24
N LEU A 352 15.06 5.14 -44.11
CA LEU A 352 16.53 4.95 -44.07
C LEU A 352 16.93 3.55 -44.52
N ALA A 353 16.22 2.52 -44.06
CA ALA A 353 16.49 1.11 -44.39
C ALA A 353 16.27 0.85 -45.90
N PHE A 354 15.20 1.36 -46.49
CA PHE A 354 14.96 1.20 -47.93
C PHE A 354 15.94 2.02 -48.77
N TRP A 355 16.24 3.26 -48.37
CA TRP A 355 17.16 4.10 -49.08
C TRP A 355 18.58 3.53 -49.11
N GLN A 356 19.14 3.14 -47.98
CA GLN A 356 20.48 2.54 -47.92
C GLN A 356 20.47 1.09 -48.40
N GLY A 357 19.43 0.34 -48.07
CA GLY A 357 19.29 -1.04 -48.53
C GLY A 357 19.22 -1.16 -50.06
N SER A 358 18.54 -0.23 -50.76
CA SER A 358 18.51 -0.22 -52.23
C SER A 358 19.87 0.06 -52.84
N LYS A 359 20.70 0.95 -52.24
CA LYS A 359 22.09 1.18 -52.68
C LYS A 359 22.91 -0.11 -52.57
N PHE A 360 22.93 -0.72 -51.41
CA PHE A 360 23.67 -1.98 -51.20
C PHE A 360 23.15 -3.15 -52.08
N LEU A 361 21.84 -3.12 -52.44
CA LEU A 361 21.27 -4.08 -53.38
C LEU A 361 21.78 -3.87 -54.80
N ILE A 362 21.86 -2.61 -55.28
CA ILE A 362 22.39 -2.23 -56.59
C ILE A 362 23.88 -2.56 -56.70
N ASP A 363 24.65 -2.30 -55.63
CA ASP A 363 26.06 -2.62 -55.53
C ASP A 363 26.34 -4.13 -55.42
N GLY A 364 25.30 -4.98 -55.32
CA GLY A 364 25.39 -6.43 -55.23
C GLY A 364 25.94 -6.96 -53.89
N GLU A 365 26.03 -6.08 -52.87
CA GLU A 365 26.58 -6.46 -51.54
C GLU A 365 25.60 -7.26 -50.67
N THR A 366 24.29 -7.15 -50.95
CA THR A 366 23.26 -7.87 -50.18
C THR A 366 22.02 -8.20 -51.03
N SER A 367 21.13 -9.06 -50.53
CA SER A 367 19.90 -9.44 -51.19
C SER A 367 18.67 -8.71 -50.59
N LEU A 368 17.59 -8.60 -51.36
CA LEU A 368 16.32 -8.04 -50.88
C LEU A 368 15.79 -8.78 -49.63
N SER A 369 15.91 -10.10 -49.60
CA SER A 369 15.57 -10.95 -48.46
C SER A 369 16.30 -10.53 -47.18
N ASN A 370 17.61 -10.27 -47.26
CA ASN A 370 18.38 -9.82 -46.11
C ASN A 370 17.98 -8.42 -45.65
N ILE A 371 17.72 -7.47 -46.57
CA ILE A 371 17.27 -6.11 -46.22
C ILE A 371 15.97 -6.16 -45.44
N LEU A 372 14.98 -6.94 -45.90
CA LEU A 372 13.69 -7.07 -45.24
C LEU A 372 13.80 -7.80 -43.90
N THR A 373 14.64 -8.85 -43.82
CA THR A 373 14.92 -9.52 -42.53
C THR A 373 15.48 -8.55 -41.50
N ILE A 374 16.51 -7.78 -41.87
CA ILE A 374 17.17 -6.82 -40.98
C ILE A 374 16.21 -5.72 -40.55
N LEU A 375 15.47 -5.16 -41.52
CA LEU A 375 14.47 -4.13 -41.26
C LEU A 375 13.45 -4.59 -40.21
N MET A 376 12.82 -5.76 -40.43
CA MET A 376 11.84 -6.33 -39.52
C MET A 376 12.45 -6.66 -38.14
N ALA A 377 13.61 -7.32 -38.13
CA ALA A 377 14.28 -7.69 -36.89
C ALA A 377 14.62 -6.46 -36.04
N VAL A 378 15.27 -5.44 -36.64
CA VAL A 378 15.63 -4.21 -35.93
C VAL A 378 14.40 -3.47 -35.41
N MET A 379 13.31 -3.44 -36.20
CA MET A 379 12.06 -2.82 -35.78
C MET A 379 11.44 -3.53 -34.59
N ILE A 380 11.35 -4.86 -34.62
CA ILE A 380 10.81 -5.67 -33.52
C ILE A 380 11.66 -5.47 -32.28
N GLY A 381 13.00 -5.50 -32.42
CA GLY A 381 13.92 -5.28 -31.33
C GLY A 381 13.79 -3.88 -30.72
N ALA A 382 13.77 -2.85 -31.55
CA ALA A 382 13.62 -1.46 -31.13
C ALA A 382 12.29 -1.18 -30.44
N PHE A 383 11.18 -1.72 -30.97
CA PHE A 383 9.85 -1.58 -30.36
C PHE A 383 9.77 -2.25 -28.98
N ASN A 384 10.32 -3.47 -28.84
CA ASN A 384 10.34 -4.17 -27.56
C ASN A 384 11.20 -3.46 -26.51
N LEU A 385 12.30 -2.81 -26.90
CA LEU A 385 13.09 -2.00 -25.97
C LEU A 385 12.26 -0.86 -25.37
N GLY A 386 11.30 -0.31 -26.13
CA GLY A 386 10.35 0.69 -25.66
C GLY A 386 9.49 0.22 -24.49
N ASN A 387 9.16 -1.06 -24.44
CA ASN A 387 8.34 -1.64 -23.38
C ASN A 387 9.11 -1.91 -22.07
N VAL A 388 10.43 -1.77 -22.06
CA VAL A 388 11.25 -1.98 -20.84
C VAL A 388 11.07 -0.84 -19.82
N ALA A 389 10.88 0.39 -20.26
CA ALA A 389 10.80 1.55 -19.39
C ALA A 389 9.66 1.48 -18.34
N PRO A 390 8.42 1.10 -18.68
CA PRO A 390 7.36 0.91 -17.68
C PRO A 390 7.70 -0.18 -16.65
N ASN A 391 8.40 -1.23 -17.06
CA ASN A 391 8.80 -2.32 -16.17
C ASN A 391 9.89 -1.86 -15.17
N ILE A 392 10.84 -1.01 -15.60
CA ILE A 392 11.84 -0.40 -14.70
C ILE A 392 11.13 0.43 -13.61
N GLN A 393 10.07 1.16 -13.97
CA GLN A 393 9.28 1.90 -12.99
C GLN A 393 8.61 0.96 -11.97
N ALA A 394 8.06 -0.17 -12.42
CA ALA A 394 7.48 -1.18 -11.52
C ALA A 394 8.53 -1.74 -10.55
N PHE A 395 9.75 -2.04 -11.02
CA PHE A 395 10.86 -2.47 -10.15
C PHE A 395 11.25 -1.39 -9.13
N THR A 396 11.33 -0.13 -9.55
CA THR A 396 11.64 0.98 -8.64
C THR A 396 10.58 1.12 -7.55
N ASN A 397 9.30 1.04 -7.92
CA ASN A 397 8.19 1.07 -6.97
C ASN A 397 8.22 -0.12 -6.03
N ALA A 398 8.51 -1.33 -6.53
CA ALA A 398 8.62 -2.54 -5.73
C ALA A 398 9.76 -2.44 -4.70
N VAL A 399 10.93 -1.94 -5.10
CA VAL A 399 12.08 -1.74 -4.18
C VAL A 399 11.74 -0.71 -3.12
N ALA A 400 11.08 0.40 -3.48
CA ALA A 400 10.66 1.43 -2.52
C ALA A 400 9.61 0.90 -1.52
N ALA A 401 8.64 0.09 -1.99
CA ALA A 401 7.65 -0.58 -1.14
C ALA A 401 8.31 -1.61 -0.22
N ALA A 402 9.23 -2.42 -0.75
CA ALA A 402 9.97 -3.40 0.03
C ALA A 402 10.79 -2.75 1.14
N ALA A 403 11.45 -1.63 0.90
CA ALA A 403 12.20 -0.90 1.92
C ALA A 403 11.30 -0.54 3.11
N LYS A 404 10.08 -0.04 2.87
CA LYS A 404 9.13 0.28 3.94
C LYS A 404 8.69 -0.96 4.73
N ILE A 405 8.42 -2.07 4.04
CA ILE A 405 7.96 -3.32 4.66
C ILE A 405 9.08 -3.95 5.46
N PHE A 406 10.28 -4.09 4.89
CA PHE A 406 11.41 -4.72 5.56
C PHE A 406 11.96 -3.87 6.71
N ASN A 407 11.88 -2.53 6.65
CA ASN A 407 12.17 -1.68 7.79
C ASN A 407 11.31 -2.03 9.02
N THR A 408 10.07 -2.45 8.80
CA THR A 408 9.18 -2.89 9.89
C THR A 408 9.50 -4.33 10.32
N ILE A 409 9.74 -5.24 9.36
CA ILE A 409 10.06 -6.64 9.66
C ILE A 409 11.37 -6.76 10.44
N ASP A 410 12.38 -5.99 10.05
CA ASP A 410 13.72 -6.04 10.64
C ASP A 410 13.85 -5.19 11.92
N ARG A 411 12.80 -4.45 12.27
CA ARG A 411 12.81 -3.64 13.48
C ARG A 411 12.70 -4.52 14.73
N ALA A 412 13.75 -4.56 15.54
CA ALA A 412 13.68 -5.12 16.87
C ALA A 412 12.84 -4.19 17.78
N SER A 413 11.72 -4.67 18.27
CA SER A 413 10.88 -3.94 19.21
C SER A 413 11.55 -3.90 20.57
N PRO A 414 11.73 -2.73 21.23
CA PRO A 414 12.26 -2.68 22.59
C PRO A 414 11.31 -3.27 23.64
N LEU A 415 10.03 -3.40 23.28
CA LEU A 415 8.96 -3.92 24.12
C LEU A 415 8.21 -5.05 23.37
N ASP A 416 8.96 -6.08 22.97
CA ASP A 416 8.41 -7.23 22.26
C ASP A 416 7.62 -8.15 23.22
N PRO A 417 6.29 -8.28 23.06
CA PRO A 417 5.48 -9.14 23.92
C PRO A 417 5.74 -10.64 23.72
N SER A 418 6.44 -11.03 22.66
CA SER A 418 6.80 -12.43 22.42
C SER A 418 8.16 -12.81 22.99
N SER A 419 8.93 -11.85 23.52
CA SER A 419 10.21 -12.15 24.19
C SER A 419 9.99 -12.98 25.45
N GLU A 420 10.78 -14.02 25.62
CA GLU A 420 10.81 -14.84 26.85
C GLU A 420 11.75 -14.27 27.91
N GLU A 421 12.51 -13.23 27.61
CA GLU A 421 13.43 -12.58 28.51
C GLU A 421 12.71 -11.87 29.67
N GLY A 422 13.41 -11.74 30.80
CA GLY A 422 12.94 -11.05 31.99
C GLY A 422 12.45 -11.99 33.12
N GLU A 423 12.43 -11.43 34.32
CA GLU A 423 12.07 -12.14 35.54
C GLU A 423 10.56 -12.35 35.65
N LYS A 424 10.15 -13.42 36.34
CA LYS A 424 8.73 -13.71 36.72
C LYS A 424 8.68 -13.82 38.22
N ILE A 425 7.83 -13.04 38.89
CA ILE A 425 7.68 -13.05 40.35
C ILE A 425 6.73 -14.18 40.76
N GLU A 426 7.17 -15.08 41.64
CA GLU A 426 6.34 -16.23 42.07
C GLU A 426 5.18 -15.79 42.98
N GLN A 427 5.42 -14.83 43.88
CA GLN A 427 4.41 -14.32 44.79
C GLN A 427 4.23 -12.82 44.63
N LEU A 428 3.13 -12.44 44.00
CA LEU A 428 2.75 -11.06 43.72
C LEU A 428 1.75 -10.55 44.74
N LYS A 429 2.07 -9.45 45.41
CA LYS A 429 1.17 -8.72 46.33
C LYS A 429 0.31 -7.70 45.54
N GLY A 430 0.91 -7.05 44.52
CA GLY A 430 0.27 -6.10 43.65
C GLY A 430 0.41 -4.64 44.07
N SER A 431 1.44 -4.24 44.79
CA SER A 431 1.76 -2.84 45.03
C SER A 431 2.46 -2.23 43.81
N ILE A 432 2.10 -1.01 43.44
CA ILE A 432 2.70 -0.30 42.30
C ILE A 432 3.27 1.02 42.81
N ARG A 433 4.52 1.33 42.44
CA ARG A 433 5.19 2.58 42.83
C ARG A 433 5.89 3.20 41.65
N LEU A 434 5.57 4.46 41.39
CA LEU A 434 6.30 5.32 40.47
C LEU A 434 7.33 6.15 41.29
N SER A 435 8.57 6.25 40.81
CA SER A 435 9.62 7.01 41.48
C SER A 435 10.28 7.97 40.50
N ASN A 436 10.10 9.29 40.75
CA ASN A 436 10.69 10.39 39.99
C ASN A 436 10.48 10.27 38.46
N VAL A 437 9.30 9.83 38.04
CA VAL A 437 9.03 9.51 36.65
C VAL A 437 8.85 10.78 35.82
N LYS A 438 9.63 10.90 34.75
CA LYS A 438 9.47 11.86 33.66
C LYS A 438 9.08 11.10 32.40
N HIS A 439 8.02 11.58 31.71
CA HIS A 439 7.58 10.95 30.48
C HIS A 439 7.28 11.96 29.37
N ILE A 440 7.74 11.60 28.17
CA ILE A 440 7.53 12.29 26.90
C ILE A 440 7.02 11.25 25.90
N TYR A 441 5.91 11.54 25.24
CA TYR A 441 5.43 10.66 24.16
C TYR A 441 6.36 10.78 22.95
N PRO A 442 6.80 9.64 22.37
CA PRO A 442 7.66 9.65 21.18
C PRO A 442 7.08 10.37 19.97
N SER A 443 5.73 10.42 19.88
CA SER A 443 4.99 11.13 18.81
C SER A 443 4.96 12.65 18.99
N ARG A 444 5.26 13.16 20.21
CA ARG A 444 5.24 14.61 20.56
C ARG A 444 6.41 14.95 21.47
N PRO A 445 7.65 14.89 20.96
CA PRO A 445 8.86 15.07 21.77
C PRO A 445 9.02 16.48 22.36
N GLU A 446 8.27 17.46 21.87
CA GLU A 446 8.27 18.83 22.35
C GLU A 446 7.46 19.03 23.63
N VAL A 447 6.66 18.04 24.06
CA VAL A 447 5.76 18.16 25.23
C VAL A 447 6.14 17.12 26.28
N THR A 448 6.64 17.59 27.44
CA THR A 448 6.79 16.74 28.62
C THR A 448 5.44 16.61 29.32
N VAL A 449 4.89 15.40 29.37
CA VAL A 449 3.57 15.13 29.95
C VAL A 449 3.66 14.88 31.46
N MET A 450 4.74 14.27 31.92
CA MET A 450 4.98 14.04 33.34
C MET A 450 6.35 14.58 33.73
N HIS A 451 6.38 15.36 34.80
CA HIS A 451 7.58 15.96 35.37
C HIS A 451 7.80 15.43 36.77
N ASN A 452 8.78 14.54 36.97
CA ASN A 452 9.21 14.06 38.28
C ASN A 452 8.06 13.56 39.18
N VAL A 453 7.20 12.70 38.63
CA VAL A 453 6.02 12.19 39.34
C VAL A 453 6.40 11.00 40.19
N SER A 454 6.08 11.07 41.51
CA SER A 454 6.21 9.96 42.45
C SER A 454 4.81 9.64 43.02
N LEU A 455 4.42 8.37 42.97
CA LEU A 455 3.11 7.89 43.39
C LEU A 455 3.22 6.46 43.94
N GLU A 456 2.50 6.16 44.98
CA GLU A 456 2.39 4.80 45.54
C GLU A 456 0.92 4.33 45.49
N ILE A 457 0.72 3.14 44.96
CA ILE A 457 -0.57 2.44 44.88
C ILE A 457 -0.47 1.19 45.72
N PRO A 458 -1.03 1.18 46.95
CA PRO A 458 -0.89 0.08 47.88
C PRO A 458 -1.59 -1.19 47.39
N ALA A 459 -1.01 -2.35 47.67
CA ALA A 459 -1.63 -3.65 47.40
C ALA A 459 -2.97 -3.83 48.14
N GLY A 460 -3.94 -4.46 47.48
CA GLY A 460 -5.24 -4.78 48.06
C GLY A 460 -6.17 -3.59 48.30
N LYS A 461 -5.82 -2.38 47.84
CA LYS A 461 -6.64 -1.18 47.98
C LYS A 461 -7.07 -0.63 46.62
N VAL A 462 -8.17 0.10 46.62
CA VAL A 462 -8.64 0.86 45.44
C VAL A 462 -8.02 2.26 45.51
N THR A 463 -7.29 2.64 44.49
CA THR A 463 -6.69 3.98 44.36
C THR A 463 -7.31 4.71 43.18
N ALA A 464 -7.84 5.91 43.41
CA ALA A 464 -8.41 6.77 42.37
C ALA A 464 -7.43 7.86 41.95
N LEU A 465 -7.16 7.99 40.65
CA LEU A 465 -6.40 9.08 40.07
C LEU A 465 -7.35 10.19 39.64
N VAL A 466 -7.29 11.33 40.31
CA VAL A 466 -8.17 12.48 40.07
C VAL A 466 -7.34 13.67 39.58
N GLY A 467 -7.86 14.41 38.62
CA GLY A 467 -7.21 15.60 38.08
C GLY A 467 -7.86 16.08 36.78
N ALA A 468 -7.49 17.26 36.31
CA ALA A 468 -7.99 17.85 35.07
C ALA A 468 -7.73 16.96 33.84
N SER A 469 -8.49 17.15 32.77
CA SER A 469 -8.19 16.49 31.49
C SER A 469 -6.79 16.90 31.01
N GLY A 470 -6.01 15.92 30.50
CA GLY A 470 -4.62 16.16 30.10
C GLY A 470 -3.57 16.15 31.22
N SER A 471 -3.94 15.91 32.49
CA SER A 471 -2.99 15.88 33.62
C SER A 471 -2.12 14.60 33.71
N GLY A 472 -2.13 13.73 32.71
CA GLY A 472 -1.27 12.54 32.65
C GLY A 472 -1.84 11.28 33.32
N LYS A 473 -3.13 11.24 33.74
CA LYS A 473 -3.75 10.05 34.38
C LYS A 473 -3.66 8.78 33.51
N SER A 474 -4.02 8.91 32.25
CA SER A 474 -3.94 7.79 31.28
C SER A 474 -2.49 7.43 30.95
N THR A 475 -1.56 8.38 31.06
CA THR A 475 -0.12 8.14 30.89
C THR A 475 0.42 7.25 32.00
N ILE A 476 -0.03 7.45 33.25
CA ILE A 476 0.34 6.57 34.37
C ILE A 476 -0.09 5.13 34.07
N VAL A 477 -1.32 4.94 33.59
CA VAL A 477 -1.83 3.61 33.19
C VAL A 477 -0.95 3.00 32.10
N GLY A 478 -0.63 3.76 31.05
CA GLY A 478 0.23 3.28 29.94
C GLY A 478 1.65 2.92 30.39
N LEU A 479 2.20 3.60 31.38
CA LEU A 479 3.50 3.29 31.97
C LEU A 479 3.47 2.05 32.85
N VAL A 480 2.39 1.85 33.62
CA VAL A 480 2.19 0.64 34.46
C VAL A 480 2.01 -0.61 33.59
N GLU A 481 1.25 -0.52 32.49
CA GLU A 481 1.08 -1.58 31.47
C GLU A 481 2.34 -1.75 30.59
N ARG A 482 3.33 -0.87 30.80
CA ARG A 482 4.56 -0.84 30.03
C ARG A 482 4.30 -0.78 28.51
N PHE A 483 3.36 0.12 28.11
CA PHE A 483 3.18 0.47 26.69
C PHE A 483 4.30 1.37 26.20
N TYR A 484 4.90 2.14 27.11
CA TYR A 484 6.04 3.03 26.93
C TYR A 484 7.02 2.86 28.08
N ASP A 485 8.28 3.07 27.82
CA ASP A 485 9.29 3.25 28.87
C ASP A 485 9.38 4.75 29.21
N PRO A 486 9.53 5.12 30.52
CA PRO A 486 9.73 6.50 30.92
C PRO A 486 11.10 6.99 30.44
N VAL A 487 11.27 8.31 30.22
CA VAL A 487 12.56 8.90 29.85
C VAL A 487 13.47 9.08 31.06
N GLN A 488 12.89 9.25 32.27
CA GLN A 488 13.60 9.25 33.54
C GLN A 488 12.71 8.64 34.63
N GLY A 489 13.36 8.15 35.71
CA GLY A 489 12.68 7.50 36.83
C GLY A 489 12.31 6.06 36.52
N THR A 490 11.65 5.40 37.47
CA THR A 490 11.36 3.97 37.41
C THR A 490 9.95 3.66 37.92
N VAL A 491 9.32 2.68 37.33
CA VAL A 491 8.04 2.10 37.77
C VAL A 491 8.33 0.75 38.42
N TYR A 492 7.78 0.52 39.58
CA TYR A 492 8.00 -0.71 40.37
C TYR A 492 6.69 -1.47 40.55
N LEU A 493 6.78 -2.80 40.51
CA LEU A 493 5.73 -3.74 40.92
C LEU A 493 6.30 -4.61 42.06
N ASP A 494 5.71 -4.50 43.28
CA ASP A 494 6.25 -5.15 44.49
C ASP A 494 7.76 -4.93 44.70
N ASP A 495 8.19 -3.67 44.60
CA ASP A 495 9.60 -3.23 44.70
C ASP A 495 10.57 -3.76 43.62
N ARG A 496 10.07 -4.45 42.61
CA ARG A 496 10.84 -4.85 41.41
C ARG A 496 10.59 -3.86 40.29
N ASP A 497 11.65 -3.45 39.62
CA ASP A 497 11.55 -2.63 38.41
C ASP A 497 10.82 -3.39 37.31
N ILE A 498 9.72 -2.83 36.76
CA ILE A 498 8.95 -3.48 35.69
C ILE A 498 9.77 -3.64 34.39
N SER A 499 10.86 -2.87 34.22
CA SER A 499 11.74 -2.99 33.06
C SER A 499 12.51 -4.32 33.04
N THR A 500 12.77 -4.92 34.19
CA THR A 500 13.46 -6.21 34.32
C THR A 500 12.51 -7.41 34.23
N LEU A 501 11.20 -7.17 34.31
CA LEU A 501 10.20 -8.24 34.29
C LEU A 501 9.87 -8.69 32.86
N ASN A 502 9.53 -9.98 32.72
CA ASN A 502 9.00 -10.51 31.46
C ASN A 502 7.69 -9.79 31.10
N LEU A 503 7.65 -9.16 29.92
CA LEU A 503 6.56 -8.29 29.51
C LEU A 503 5.23 -9.02 29.39
N ARG A 504 5.23 -10.23 28.83
CA ARG A 504 4.04 -11.06 28.69
C ARG A 504 3.49 -11.46 30.04
N TRP A 505 4.37 -11.91 30.96
CA TRP A 505 4.01 -12.25 32.33
C TRP A 505 3.45 -11.03 33.08
N LEU A 506 4.10 -9.86 32.96
CA LEU A 506 3.66 -8.62 33.61
C LEU A 506 2.22 -8.27 33.22
N ARG A 507 1.90 -8.27 31.91
CA ARG A 507 0.56 -7.96 31.40
C ARG A 507 -0.48 -9.00 31.77
N GLN A 508 -0.09 -10.26 32.01
CA GLN A 508 -1.01 -11.29 32.51
C GLN A 508 -1.43 -11.05 33.97
N GLN A 509 -0.64 -10.31 34.74
CA GLN A 509 -0.99 -9.96 36.13
C GLN A 509 -1.96 -8.77 36.22
N MET A 510 -2.19 -8.07 35.14
CA MET A 510 -2.99 -6.86 35.06
C MET A 510 -4.13 -7.00 34.05
N ALA A 511 -5.23 -6.29 34.27
CA ALA A 511 -6.29 -6.18 33.28
C ALA A 511 -6.73 -4.73 33.15
N LEU A 512 -6.79 -4.26 31.88
CA LEU A 512 -7.15 -2.91 31.53
C LEU A 512 -8.59 -2.85 30.99
N VAL A 513 -9.37 -1.94 31.53
CA VAL A 513 -10.68 -1.55 31.01
C VAL A 513 -10.59 -0.10 30.54
N SER A 514 -10.53 0.11 29.24
CA SER A 514 -10.45 1.44 28.63
C SER A 514 -11.78 2.20 28.74
N GLN A 515 -11.72 3.52 28.68
CA GLN A 515 -12.89 4.41 28.67
C GLN A 515 -13.86 4.09 27.52
N GLU A 516 -13.33 3.88 26.33
CA GLU A 516 -14.06 3.40 25.13
C GLU A 516 -13.51 2.01 24.73
N PRO A 517 -14.06 0.93 25.29
CA PRO A 517 -13.54 -0.39 25.01
C PRO A 517 -13.89 -0.83 23.59
N THR A 518 -12.87 -1.35 22.90
CA THR A 518 -13.02 -1.96 21.59
C THR A 518 -13.28 -3.46 21.74
N LEU A 519 -14.28 -3.96 21.03
CA LEU A 519 -14.58 -5.38 20.92
C LEU A 519 -14.14 -5.89 19.54
N PHE A 520 -13.69 -7.13 19.49
CA PHE A 520 -13.36 -7.78 18.23
C PHE A 520 -14.63 -8.18 17.47
N GLY A 521 -14.63 -8.15 16.15
CA GLY A 521 -15.77 -8.50 15.29
C GLY A 521 -16.10 -9.99 15.30
N THR A 522 -16.39 -10.53 16.48
CA THR A 522 -16.75 -11.92 16.75
C THR A 522 -17.90 -11.99 17.76
N THR A 523 -18.18 -13.15 18.31
CA THR A 523 -19.27 -13.32 19.28
C THR A 523 -18.95 -12.71 20.65
N ILE A 524 -19.96 -12.46 21.47
CA ILE A 524 -19.81 -12.01 22.86
C ILE A 524 -19.01 -13.04 23.66
N PHE A 525 -19.29 -14.33 23.47
CA PHE A 525 -18.55 -15.41 24.09
C PHE A 525 -17.05 -15.32 23.82
N HIS A 526 -16.65 -15.23 22.57
CA HIS A 526 -15.25 -15.14 22.18
C HIS A 526 -14.59 -13.85 22.70
N ASN A 527 -15.28 -12.71 22.70
CA ASN A 527 -14.77 -11.47 23.26
C ASN A 527 -14.42 -11.58 24.74
N ILE A 528 -15.23 -12.26 25.54
CA ILE A 528 -14.95 -12.48 26.98
C ILE A 528 -13.86 -13.55 27.14
N ARG A 529 -13.94 -14.65 26.37
CA ARG A 529 -12.98 -15.76 26.37
C ARG A 529 -11.55 -15.30 26.11
N TYR A 530 -11.31 -14.24 25.32
CA TYR A 530 -9.98 -13.69 25.12
C TYR A 530 -9.27 -13.32 26.43
N GLY A 531 -9.99 -13.02 27.49
CA GLY A 531 -9.39 -12.80 28.81
C GLY A 531 -8.79 -14.06 29.45
N LEU A 532 -9.08 -15.27 28.96
CA LEU A 532 -8.48 -16.52 29.44
C LEU A 532 -7.10 -16.81 28.84
N ILE A 533 -6.68 -16.08 27.79
CA ILE A 533 -5.39 -16.28 27.13
C ILE A 533 -4.25 -16.03 28.14
N GLY A 534 -3.31 -16.98 28.24
CA GLY A 534 -2.21 -16.94 29.18
C GLY A 534 -2.56 -17.35 30.61
N THR A 535 -3.81 -17.74 30.89
CA THR A 535 -4.21 -18.29 32.20
C THR A 535 -4.15 -19.82 32.18
N ALA A 536 -4.26 -20.44 33.35
CA ALA A 536 -4.34 -21.90 33.48
C ALA A 536 -5.58 -22.51 32.76
N HIS A 537 -6.56 -21.70 32.40
CA HIS A 537 -7.81 -22.11 31.76
C HIS A 537 -7.82 -21.92 30.23
N GLU A 538 -6.75 -21.44 29.63
CA GLU A 538 -6.64 -21.22 28.18
C GLU A 538 -6.94 -22.50 27.37
N HIS A 539 -6.43 -23.64 27.82
CA HIS A 539 -6.57 -24.94 27.17
C HIS A 539 -7.61 -25.87 27.86
N SER A 540 -8.43 -25.32 28.75
CA SER A 540 -9.52 -26.09 29.39
C SER A 540 -10.60 -26.45 28.37
N SER A 541 -11.48 -27.44 28.71
CA SER A 541 -12.61 -27.79 27.86
C SER A 541 -13.50 -26.58 27.58
N GLU A 542 -14.15 -26.57 26.43
CA GLU A 542 -15.04 -25.48 26.04
C GLU A 542 -16.18 -25.26 27.06
N GLU A 543 -16.69 -26.35 27.65
CA GLU A 543 -17.70 -26.30 28.72
C GLU A 543 -17.18 -25.52 29.93
N LYS A 544 -15.94 -25.81 30.36
CA LYS A 544 -15.32 -25.11 31.50
C LYS A 544 -15.07 -23.64 31.20
N GLN A 545 -14.59 -23.33 29.99
CA GLN A 545 -14.40 -21.95 29.54
C GLN A 545 -15.74 -21.20 29.49
N ARG A 546 -16.82 -21.86 29.03
CA ARG A 546 -18.16 -21.27 28.98
C ARG A 546 -18.71 -20.99 30.39
N GLU A 547 -18.49 -21.88 31.37
CA GLU A 547 -18.85 -21.66 32.76
C GLU A 547 -18.13 -20.39 33.30
N LEU A 548 -16.83 -20.28 33.11
CA LEU A 548 -16.01 -19.12 33.53
C LEU A 548 -16.46 -17.81 32.86
N VAL A 549 -16.76 -17.85 31.57
CA VAL A 549 -17.26 -16.69 30.81
C VAL A 549 -18.62 -16.23 31.37
N ILE A 550 -19.55 -17.15 31.66
CA ILE A 550 -20.86 -16.82 32.22
C ILE A 550 -20.70 -16.23 33.64
N GLU A 551 -19.84 -16.82 34.46
CA GLU A 551 -19.54 -16.29 35.80
C GLU A 551 -18.97 -14.89 35.77
N ALA A 552 -18.00 -14.64 34.89
CA ALA A 552 -17.43 -13.30 34.67
C ALA A 552 -18.47 -12.30 34.15
N ALA A 553 -19.35 -12.71 33.24
CA ALA A 553 -20.44 -11.89 32.75
C ALA A 553 -21.44 -11.52 33.83
N LYS A 554 -21.73 -12.43 34.76
CA LYS A 554 -22.58 -12.15 35.96
C LYS A 554 -21.90 -11.11 36.86
N LYS A 555 -20.60 -11.27 37.15
CA LYS A 555 -19.81 -10.30 37.94
C LYS A 555 -19.76 -8.92 37.31
N ALA A 556 -19.77 -8.85 35.98
CA ALA A 556 -19.76 -7.61 35.21
C ALA A 556 -21.16 -7.03 34.92
N ASN A 557 -22.22 -7.64 35.48
CA ASN A 557 -23.61 -7.27 35.21
C ASN A 557 -23.98 -7.27 33.72
N ALA A 558 -23.38 -8.21 32.97
CA ALA A 558 -23.57 -8.38 31.52
C ALA A 558 -24.51 -9.54 31.18
N HIS A 559 -24.64 -10.54 32.07
CA HIS A 559 -25.34 -11.78 31.81
C HIS A 559 -26.79 -11.60 31.36
N ASP A 560 -27.55 -10.76 32.06
CA ASP A 560 -28.99 -10.59 31.84
C ASP A 560 -29.29 -10.04 30.45
N PHE A 561 -28.58 -8.95 30.04
CA PHE A 561 -28.79 -8.40 28.70
C PHE A 561 -28.26 -9.31 27.59
N VAL A 562 -27.16 -10.05 27.83
CA VAL A 562 -26.63 -11.01 26.86
C VAL A 562 -27.59 -12.16 26.66
N SER A 563 -28.15 -12.71 27.75
CA SER A 563 -29.13 -13.83 27.69
C SER A 563 -30.45 -13.41 27.04
N ALA A 564 -30.79 -12.12 27.06
CA ALA A 564 -31.98 -11.58 26.41
C ALA A 564 -31.82 -11.36 24.90
N LEU A 565 -30.59 -11.45 24.35
CA LEU A 565 -30.36 -11.38 22.92
C LEU A 565 -30.81 -12.67 22.21
N PRO A 566 -31.25 -12.60 20.94
CA PRO A 566 -31.76 -13.79 20.22
C PRO A 566 -30.77 -14.96 20.19
N GLU A 567 -29.46 -14.69 20.01
CA GLU A 567 -28.39 -15.69 19.96
C GLU A 567 -27.59 -15.77 21.27
N GLY A 568 -28.02 -15.03 22.33
CA GLY A 568 -27.35 -15.02 23.62
C GLY A 568 -25.84 -14.68 23.49
N TYR A 569 -25.01 -15.55 24.07
CA TYR A 569 -23.56 -15.41 24.03
C TYR A 569 -22.92 -15.56 22.63
N GLU A 570 -23.64 -16.22 21.70
CA GLU A 570 -23.17 -16.39 20.31
C GLU A 570 -23.50 -15.20 19.42
N THR A 571 -24.16 -14.18 19.96
CA THR A 571 -24.45 -12.93 19.24
C THR A 571 -23.16 -12.29 18.77
N ASN A 572 -23.05 -12.05 17.44
CA ASN A 572 -21.93 -11.32 16.84
C ASN A 572 -22.05 -9.83 17.15
N VAL A 573 -20.97 -9.22 17.64
CA VAL A 573 -20.97 -7.80 18.05
C VAL A 573 -20.72 -6.82 16.89
N GLY A 574 -20.38 -7.33 15.69
CA GLY A 574 -19.99 -6.51 14.55
C GLY A 574 -18.60 -5.89 14.69
N GLU A 575 -18.15 -5.21 13.67
CA GLU A 575 -16.85 -4.52 13.67
C GLU A 575 -16.79 -3.51 14.82
N ARG A 576 -15.74 -3.61 15.66
CA ARG A 576 -15.53 -2.77 16.86
C ARG A 576 -16.74 -2.73 17.81
N GLY A 577 -17.60 -3.75 17.77
CA GLY A 577 -18.81 -3.82 18.59
C GLY A 577 -19.90 -2.83 18.19
N PHE A 578 -19.96 -2.44 16.91
CA PHE A 578 -20.91 -1.42 16.42
C PHE A 578 -22.38 -1.71 16.74
N LEU A 579 -22.74 -2.99 16.86
CA LEU A 579 -24.12 -3.41 17.13
C LEU A 579 -24.54 -3.24 18.61
N LEU A 580 -23.63 -2.85 19.51
CA LEU A 580 -23.89 -2.71 20.93
C LEU A 580 -23.82 -1.26 21.39
N SER A 581 -24.60 -0.93 22.44
CA SER A 581 -24.49 0.36 23.10
C SER A 581 -23.18 0.51 23.87
N GLY A 582 -22.73 1.75 24.14
CA GLY A 582 -21.50 2.02 24.89
C GLY A 582 -21.44 1.30 26.24
N GLY A 583 -22.54 1.33 27.00
CA GLY A 583 -22.62 0.64 28.29
C GLY A 583 -22.60 -0.90 28.17
N GLN A 584 -23.14 -1.48 27.09
CA GLN A 584 -23.05 -2.91 26.83
C GLN A 584 -21.62 -3.31 26.49
N LYS A 585 -20.93 -2.55 25.62
CA LYS A 585 -19.51 -2.76 25.32
C LYS A 585 -18.65 -2.72 26.58
N GLN A 586 -18.89 -1.75 27.44
CA GLN A 586 -18.13 -1.59 28.68
C GLN A 586 -18.31 -2.79 29.61
N ARG A 587 -19.54 -3.27 29.81
CA ARG A 587 -19.81 -4.47 30.64
C ARG A 587 -19.15 -5.73 30.06
N ILE A 588 -19.16 -5.92 28.75
CA ILE A 588 -18.44 -7.05 28.11
C ILE A 588 -16.92 -6.91 28.31
N ALA A 589 -16.36 -5.70 28.20
CA ALA A 589 -14.94 -5.46 28.45
C ALA A 589 -14.56 -5.70 29.92
N ILE A 590 -15.45 -5.33 30.87
CA ILE A 590 -15.26 -5.66 32.28
C ILE A 590 -15.30 -7.18 32.48
N ALA A 591 -16.23 -7.90 31.86
CA ALA A 591 -16.30 -9.36 31.92
C ALA A 591 -15.01 -9.99 31.39
N ARG A 592 -14.48 -9.49 30.24
CA ARG A 592 -13.19 -9.90 29.66
C ARG A 592 -12.01 -9.67 30.61
N ALA A 593 -12.02 -8.56 31.35
CA ALA A 593 -11.00 -8.24 32.33
C ALA A 593 -11.10 -9.05 33.62
N VAL A 594 -12.31 -9.46 34.00
CA VAL A 594 -12.54 -10.21 35.25
C VAL A 594 -12.31 -11.71 35.09
N VAL A 595 -12.55 -12.27 33.89
CA VAL A 595 -12.43 -13.72 33.64
C VAL A 595 -10.99 -14.23 33.81
N SER A 596 -9.97 -13.38 33.62
CA SER A 596 -8.57 -13.73 33.85
C SER A 596 -8.16 -13.79 35.33
N ASP A 597 -9.02 -13.32 36.23
CA ASP A 597 -8.73 -13.15 37.68
C ASP A 597 -7.39 -12.46 37.96
N PRO A 598 -7.14 -11.28 37.37
CA PRO A 598 -5.86 -10.59 37.49
C PRO A 598 -5.62 -10.06 38.90
N LYS A 599 -4.36 -9.97 39.30
CA LYS A 599 -3.95 -9.40 40.61
C LYS A 599 -4.17 -7.90 40.69
N SER A 600 -4.05 -7.19 39.57
CA SER A 600 -4.30 -5.77 39.46
C SER A 600 -5.38 -5.48 38.40
N LYS A 601 -6.38 -4.66 38.73
CA LYS A 601 -7.45 -4.24 37.82
C LYS A 601 -7.37 -2.74 37.62
N ILE A 602 -7.15 -2.32 36.39
CA ILE A 602 -7.01 -0.92 36.01
C ILE A 602 -8.24 -0.53 35.21
N ALA A 603 -9.06 0.35 35.75
CA ALA A 603 -10.22 0.91 35.06
C ALA A 603 -10.03 2.41 34.80
N VAL A 604 -10.33 2.82 33.55
CA VAL A 604 -10.39 4.22 33.17
C VAL A 604 -11.89 4.58 33.00
N PRO A 605 -12.54 5.10 34.05
CA PRO A 605 -13.95 5.49 33.96
C PRO A 605 -14.14 6.71 33.08
N ASN A 606 -15.40 6.92 32.64
CA ASN A 606 -15.82 8.12 31.89
C ASN A 606 -15.67 9.39 32.73
#